data_f81ad2231f7aaa065f40ca17abfdfe72
#
_entry.id   f81ad2231f7aaa065f40ca17abfdfe72
#
_cell.length_a   1.000
_cell.length_b   1.000
_cell.length_c   1.000
_cell.angle_alpha   90.00
_cell.angle_beta   90.00
_cell.angle_gamma   90.00
#
_symmetry.space_group_name_H-M   'P 1'
#
loop_
_entity.id
_entity.type
_entity.pdbx_description
1 polymer ?
#
loop_
_entity_poly.entity_id
_entity_poly.type
_entity_poly.pdbx_seq_one_letter_code
_entity_poly.pdbx_strand_id
1 'polypeptide(L)'
;YCRFCFRREMVGPDLGHALQGEDLQRAFDYIAGHSQIWEVIVTGGDPLVLSPRRIAHVTTALAQIAHVRIVRWHTRVPVVDPDRITPELVDALGVTGRRTLLAIHTNHPRELTPRARAAIARLNAAGIGLLSQTVLLKGVNDDADTLEGLMRALVECGVKPYYLHHGDLAPGTSHLRTPIPQGKALMRELRTRLSGVALPTYVLDIPGGHGKVEIEANVTDLGNGRF
;
A
#
# COMPACT_ATOMS: atom_id res chain seq x y z
N TYR A 1 -11.09 -9.49 4.42
CA TYR A 1 -10.15 -9.79 3.33
C TYR A 1 -10.55 -9.08 2.05
N CYS A 2 -9.54 -8.54 1.33
CA CYS A 2 -9.76 -8.03 -0.02
C CYS A 2 -9.96 -9.20 -0.98
N ARG A 3 -10.96 -9.15 -1.87
CA ARG A 3 -11.21 -10.20 -2.85
C ARG A 3 -10.04 -10.43 -3.82
N PHE A 4 -9.23 -9.40 -4.04
CA PHE A 4 -8.04 -9.39 -4.89
C PHE A 4 -6.72 -9.57 -4.12
N CYS A 5 -6.76 -9.97 -2.84
CA CYS A 5 -5.56 -10.09 -2.00
C CYS A 5 -4.67 -11.24 -2.49
N PHE A 6 -3.43 -10.93 -2.88
CA PHE A 6 -2.44 -11.95 -3.28
C PHE A 6 -1.99 -12.82 -2.11
N ARG A 7 -2.12 -12.32 -0.87
CA ARG A 7 -1.79 -13.06 0.37
C ARG A 7 -2.98 -13.84 0.96
N ARG A 8 -4.09 -13.97 0.24
CA ARG A 8 -5.30 -14.60 0.78
C ARG A 8 -5.09 -16.01 1.31
N GLU A 9 -4.10 -16.74 0.78
CA GLU A 9 -3.73 -18.09 1.23
C GLU A 9 -2.77 -18.06 2.43
N MET A 10 -2.21 -16.90 2.77
CA MET A 10 -1.28 -16.72 3.89
C MET A 10 -1.93 -15.97 5.06
N VAL A 11 -3.17 -15.50 4.91
CA VAL A 11 -3.87 -14.65 5.89
C VAL A 11 -5.23 -15.26 6.19
N GLY A 12 -5.44 -15.70 7.41
CA GLY A 12 -6.70 -16.30 7.88
C GLY A 12 -6.60 -16.71 9.32
N PRO A 13 -7.70 -17.12 9.94
CA PRO A 13 -7.69 -17.56 11.34
C PRO A 13 -6.72 -18.74 11.57
N ASP A 14 -6.50 -19.57 10.53
CA ASP A 14 -5.67 -20.76 10.61
C ASP A 14 -4.32 -20.64 9.85
N LEU A 15 -4.03 -19.49 9.24
CA LEU A 15 -2.95 -19.32 8.26
C LEU A 15 -2.06 -18.09 8.57
N GLY A 16 -1.31 -18.16 9.60
CA GLY A 16 -0.31 -17.14 9.92
C GLY A 16 -0.75 -16.20 11.04
N HIS A 17 0.14 -16.05 11.98
CA HIS A 17 -0.04 -15.20 13.13
C HIS A 17 0.74 -13.87 12.95
N ALA A 18 0.18 -12.78 13.47
CA ALA A 18 0.97 -11.57 13.62
C ALA A 18 2.19 -11.87 14.50
N LEU A 19 3.36 -11.41 14.10
CA LEU A 19 4.57 -11.54 14.90
C LEU A 19 4.33 -11.00 16.31
N GLN A 20 4.66 -11.79 17.32
CA GLN A 20 4.46 -11.46 18.73
C GLN A 20 5.63 -12.01 19.57
N GLY A 21 5.80 -11.42 20.77
CA GLY A 21 6.79 -11.93 21.72
C GLY A 21 8.17 -12.08 21.10
N GLU A 22 8.74 -13.27 21.23
CA GLU A 22 10.09 -13.58 20.75
C GLU A 22 10.25 -13.49 19.22
N ASP A 23 9.20 -13.81 18.45
CA ASP A 23 9.26 -13.69 16.98
C ASP A 23 9.41 -12.25 16.54
N LEU A 24 8.66 -11.35 17.18
CA LEU A 24 8.77 -9.93 16.91
C LEU A 24 10.14 -9.38 17.35
N GLN A 25 10.67 -9.85 18.51
CA GLN A 25 11.99 -9.46 18.95
C GLN A 25 13.07 -9.95 17.98
N ARG A 26 13.00 -11.21 17.53
CA ARG A 26 13.94 -11.73 16.51
C ARG A 26 13.92 -10.90 15.21
N ALA A 27 12.74 -10.38 14.82
CA ALA A 27 12.65 -9.50 13.65
C ALA A 27 13.37 -8.17 13.90
N PHE A 28 13.24 -7.57 15.09
CA PHE A 28 13.98 -6.35 15.43
C PHE A 28 15.49 -6.59 15.52
N ASP A 29 15.93 -7.70 16.09
CA ASP A 29 17.34 -8.07 16.19
C ASP A 29 17.95 -8.30 14.80
N TYR A 30 17.20 -8.94 13.90
CA TYR A 30 17.60 -9.09 12.50
C TYR A 30 17.79 -7.73 11.83
N ILE A 31 16.81 -6.83 11.94
CA ILE A 31 16.91 -5.49 11.36
C ILE A 31 18.10 -4.74 11.96
N ALA A 32 18.30 -4.80 13.29
CA ALA A 32 19.42 -4.14 13.96
C ALA A 32 20.79 -4.67 13.51
N GLY A 33 20.89 -5.98 13.22
CA GLY A 33 22.11 -6.61 12.72
C GLY A 33 22.43 -6.35 11.24
N HIS A 34 21.51 -5.71 10.48
CA HIS A 34 21.66 -5.51 9.03
C HIS A 34 21.61 -4.02 8.67
N SER A 35 22.74 -3.34 8.78
CA SER A 35 22.84 -1.87 8.62
C SER A 35 22.44 -1.33 7.25
N GLN A 36 22.36 -2.18 6.22
CA GLN A 36 21.85 -1.84 4.89
C GLN A 36 20.33 -1.64 4.85
N ILE A 37 19.58 -2.07 5.89
CA ILE A 37 18.14 -1.88 5.99
C ILE A 37 17.85 -0.46 6.49
N TRP A 38 17.59 0.47 5.59
CA TRP A 38 17.26 1.86 5.94
C TRP A 38 15.76 2.17 5.96
N GLU A 39 14.94 1.28 5.36
CA GLU A 39 13.48 1.34 5.37
C GLU A 39 12.90 0.03 5.88
N VAL A 40 11.89 0.12 6.74
CA VAL A 40 11.10 -1.03 7.20
C VAL A 40 9.65 -0.86 6.78
N ILE A 41 9.09 -1.89 6.12
CA ILE A 41 7.70 -1.90 5.69
C ILE A 41 6.89 -2.80 6.64
N VAL A 42 5.97 -2.20 7.40
CA VAL A 42 5.03 -2.93 8.26
C VAL A 42 3.79 -3.26 7.44
N THR A 43 3.54 -4.55 7.28
CA THR A 43 2.47 -5.07 6.43
C THR A 43 1.96 -6.40 7.02
N GLY A 44 1.05 -7.08 6.35
CA GLY A 44 0.50 -8.37 6.82
C GLY A 44 -0.94 -8.55 6.37
N GLY A 45 -1.87 -8.81 7.28
CA GLY A 45 -3.30 -8.63 7.04
C GLY A 45 -3.59 -7.15 6.84
N ASP A 46 -3.78 -6.43 7.91
CA ASP A 46 -3.69 -4.96 7.92
C ASP A 46 -3.10 -4.54 9.27
N PRO A 47 -1.95 -3.86 9.30
CA PRO A 47 -1.27 -3.55 10.56
C PRO A 47 -2.02 -2.50 11.39
N LEU A 48 -2.89 -1.67 10.81
CA LEU A 48 -3.65 -0.68 11.57
C LEU A 48 -4.90 -1.25 12.26
N VAL A 49 -5.17 -2.56 12.15
CA VAL A 49 -6.14 -3.24 13.01
C VAL A 49 -5.58 -3.54 14.41
N LEU A 50 -4.27 -3.41 14.59
CA LEU A 50 -3.63 -3.53 15.90
C LEU A 50 -4.06 -2.37 16.82
N SER A 51 -3.96 -2.57 18.13
CA SER A 51 -4.20 -1.48 19.10
C SER A 51 -3.10 -0.41 18.98
N PRO A 52 -3.40 0.86 19.31
CA PRO A 52 -2.41 1.93 19.36
C PRO A 52 -1.17 1.57 20.18
N ARG A 53 -1.35 0.88 21.32
CA ARG A 53 -0.24 0.39 22.16
C ARG A 53 0.71 -0.54 21.40
N ARG A 54 0.18 -1.46 20.59
CA ARG A 54 1.00 -2.40 19.79
C ARG A 54 1.72 -1.68 18.65
N ILE A 55 1.03 -0.73 18.01
CA ILE A 55 1.64 0.13 16.97
C ILE A 55 2.78 0.94 17.58
N ALA A 56 2.55 1.60 18.72
CA ALA A 56 3.57 2.37 19.42
C ALA A 56 4.78 1.51 19.83
N HIS A 57 4.57 0.26 20.24
CA HIS A 57 5.66 -0.67 20.54
C HIS A 57 6.54 -0.91 19.31
N VAL A 58 5.94 -1.19 18.15
CA VAL A 58 6.69 -1.41 16.89
C VAL A 58 7.41 -0.15 16.45
N THR A 59 6.75 1.00 16.46
CA THR A 59 7.36 2.27 16.03
C THR A 59 8.52 2.67 16.93
N THR A 60 8.36 2.53 18.26
CA THR A 60 9.41 2.85 19.23
C THR A 60 10.62 1.92 19.09
N ALA A 61 10.39 0.61 18.96
CA ALA A 61 11.47 -0.36 18.76
C ALA A 61 12.28 -0.06 17.48
N LEU A 62 11.60 0.21 16.36
CA LEU A 62 12.28 0.59 15.12
C LEU A 62 13.00 1.92 15.20
N ALA A 63 12.51 2.87 16.00
CA ALA A 63 13.19 4.16 16.23
C ALA A 63 14.52 4.02 16.95
N GLN A 64 14.72 3.00 17.77
CA GLN A 64 15.99 2.74 18.46
C GLN A 64 17.08 2.21 17.50
N ILE A 65 16.72 1.73 16.32
CA ILE A 65 17.68 1.20 15.34
C ILE A 65 18.22 2.36 14.50
N ALA A 66 19.45 2.76 14.70
CA ALA A 66 20.01 4.02 14.18
C ALA A 66 19.97 4.16 12.64
N HIS A 67 20.19 3.07 11.90
CA HIS A 67 20.23 3.08 10.44
C HIS A 67 18.82 3.03 9.78
N VAL A 68 17.76 2.66 10.53
CA VAL A 68 16.39 2.72 10.02
C VAL A 68 15.95 4.20 9.97
N ARG A 69 15.67 4.69 8.78
CA ARG A 69 15.29 6.10 8.53
C ARG A 69 13.83 6.27 8.21
N ILE A 70 13.22 5.25 7.62
CA ILE A 70 11.82 5.27 7.17
C ILE A 70 11.09 4.06 7.75
N VAL A 71 9.91 4.30 8.30
CA VAL A 71 8.94 3.26 8.64
C VAL A 71 7.69 3.49 7.78
N ARG A 72 7.37 2.53 6.93
CA ARG A 72 6.22 2.60 6.03
C ARG A 72 5.17 1.56 6.39
N TRP A 73 3.93 2.00 6.55
CA TRP A 73 2.78 1.16 6.87
C TRP A 73 1.90 0.97 5.65
N HIS A 74 1.51 -0.27 5.36
CA HIS A 74 0.58 -0.58 4.28
C HIS A 74 -0.79 -0.93 4.86
N THR A 75 -1.83 -0.16 4.51
CA THR A 75 -3.15 -0.29 5.14
C THR A 75 -4.29 0.10 4.22
N ARG A 76 -5.47 -0.47 4.49
CA ARG A 76 -6.75 -0.01 3.94
C ARG A 76 -7.63 0.70 4.98
N VAL A 77 -7.25 0.69 6.24
CA VAL A 77 -8.06 1.22 7.35
C VAL A 77 -8.62 2.62 7.08
N PRO A 78 -7.86 3.60 6.55
CA PRO A 78 -8.40 4.93 6.30
C PRO A 78 -9.63 4.97 5.38
N VAL A 79 -9.81 3.98 4.49
CA VAL A 79 -10.93 3.92 3.54
C VAL A 79 -11.98 2.87 3.89
N VAL A 80 -11.65 1.83 4.68
CA VAL A 80 -12.60 0.76 5.04
C VAL A 80 -13.13 0.87 6.46
N ASP A 81 -12.38 1.49 7.38
CA ASP A 81 -12.73 1.72 8.78
C ASP A 81 -12.13 3.05 9.27
N PRO A 82 -12.57 4.20 8.68
CA PRO A 82 -11.95 5.50 8.93
C PRO A 82 -12.02 5.98 10.38
N ASP A 83 -12.99 5.50 11.15
CA ASP A 83 -13.15 5.88 12.56
C ASP A 83 -12.05 5.30 13.45
N ARG A 84 -11.37 4.28 12.97
CA ARG A 84 -10.22 3.70 13.64
C ARG A 84 -8.99 4.62 13.63
N ILE A 85 -8.94 5.59 12.73
CA ILE A 85 -7.87 6.60 12.69
C ILE A 85 -8.13 7.65 13.80
N THR A 86 -7.99 7.21 15.04
CA THR A 86 -8.13 8.07 16.23
C THR A 86 -6.84 8.87 16.48
N PRO A 87 -6.89 9.95 17.31
CA PRO A 87 -5.69 10.66 17.71
C PRO A 87 -4.62 9.74 18.30
N GLU A 88 -5.00 8.80 19.17
CA GLU A 88 -4.08 7.87 19.83
C GLU A 88 -3.39 6.93 18.82
N LEU A 89 -4.10 6.52 17.77
CA LEU A 89 -3.51 5.72 16.69
C LEU A 89 -2.54 6.55 15.86
N VAL A 90 -2.89 7.80 15.56
CA VAL A 90 -2.03 8.73 14.83
C VAL A 90 -0.74 9.00 15.62
N ASP A 91 -0.85 9.26 16.92
CA ASP A 91 0.30 9.45 17.82
C ASP A 91 1.19 8.20 17.85
N ALA A 92 0.59 7.00 17.89
CA ALA A 92 1.31 5.74 17.88
C ALA A 92 2.11 5.48 16.59
N LEU A 93 1.68 6.05 15.47
CA LEU A 93 2.39 5.99 14.18
C LEU A 93 3.57 6.97 14.13
N GLY A 94 3.53 8.04 14.93
CA GLY A 94 4.57 9.05 14.98
C GLY A 94 5.86 8.47 15.57
N VAL A 95 6.97 8.65 14.86
CA VAL A 95 8.29 8.20 15.32
C VAL A 95 9.22 9.39 15.35
N THR A 96 9.64 9.79 16.55
CA THR A 96 10.56 10.92 16.73
C THR A 96 11.90 10.65 16.02
N GLY A 97 12.27 11.55 15.13
CA GLY A 97 13.51 11.46 14.36
C GLY A 97 13.50 10.47 13.20
N ARG A 98 12.33 9.90 12.86
CA ARG A 98 12.14 9.00 11.70
C ARG A 98 11.04 9.55 10.78
N ARG A 99 11.12 9.20 9.50
CA ARG A 99 10.04 9.51 8.55
C ARG A 99 9.02 8.39 8.54
N THR A 100 7.79 8.69 8.95
CA THR A 100 6.67 7.77 8.83
C THR A 100 5.98 7.99 7.48
N LEU A 101 5.78 6.91 6.73
CA LEU A 101 4.99 6.88 5.51
C LEU A 101 3.81 5.91 5.69
N LEU A 102 2.68 6.25 5.09
CA LEU A 102 1.50 5.40 5.05
C LEU A 102 1.09 5.18 3.59
N ALA A 103 1.16 3.93 3.12
CA ALA A 103 0.67 3.54 1.81
C ALA A 103 -0.79 3.08 1.94
N ILE A 104 -1.72 3.96 1.56
CA ILE A 104 -3.16 3.70 1.62
C ILE A 104 -3.56 2.87 0.42
N HIS A 105 -4.15 1.70 0.66
CA HIS A 105 -4.66 0.84 -0.39
C HIS A 105 -6.11 1.19 -0.71
N THR A 106 -6.35 1.81 -1.86
CA THR A 106 -7.67 2.19 -2.37
C THR A 106 -7.74 2.00 -3.89
N ASN A 107 -8.88 1.56 -4.41
CA ASN A 107 -9.02 1.18 -5.81
C ASN A 107 -10.10 1.95 -6.57
N HIS A 108 -10.96 2.69 -5.86
CA HIS A 108 -12.06 3.40 -6.50
C HIS A 108 -12.34 4.73 -5.78
N PRO A 109 -12.70 5.81 -6.49
CA PRO A 109 -12.99 7.11 -5.87
C PRO A 109 -14.12 7.05 -4.83
N ARG A 110 -15.06 6.12 -4.95
CA ARG A 110 -16.15 5.90 -3.97
C ARG A 110 -15.63 5.48 -2.59
N GLU A 111 -14.42 4.95 -2.47
CA GLU A 111 -13.82 4.62 -1.17
C GLU A 111 -13.40 5.88 -0.40
N LEU A 112 -13.19 7.01 -1.09
CA LEU A 112 -12.84 8.30 -0.49
C LEU A 112 -14.09 9.05 -0.02
N THR A 113 -14.85 8.42 0.86
CA THR A 113 -16.03 9.00 1.51
C THR A 113 -15.65 10.23 2.36
N PRO A 114 -16.60 11.09 2.77
CA PRO A 114 -16.31 12.21 3.68
C PRO A 114 -15.59 11.76 4.97
N ARG A 115 -15.96 10.60 5.54
CA ARG A 115 -15.31 10.04 6.74
C ARG A 115 -13.86 9.60 6.43
N ALA A 116 -13.62 8.95 5.30
CA ALA A 116 -12.29 8.57 4.84
C ALA A 116 -11.41 9.80 4.61
N ARG A 117 -11.93 10.84 3.95
CA ARG A 117 -11.24 12.12 3.75
C ARG A 117 -10.86 12.78 5.08
N ALA A 118 -11.76 12.78 6.07
CA ALA A 118 -11.48 13.30 7.40
C ALA A 118 -10.38 12.49 8.13
N ALA A 119 -10.38 11.16 8.00
CA ALA A 119 -9.32 10.30 8.54
C ALA A 119 -7.96 10.58 7.88
N ILE A 120 -7.93 10.72 6.56
CA ILE A 120 -6.73 11.07 5.80
C ILE A 120 -6.22 12.47 6.20
N ALA A 121 -7.12 13.44 6.39
CA ALA A 121 -6.74 14.78 6.85
C ALA A 121 -6.07 14.76 8.23
N ARG A 122 -6.52 13.92 9.18
CA ARG A 122 -5.87 13.74 10.48
C ARG A 122 -4.43 13.22 10.35
N LEU A 123 -4.22 12.24 9.46
CA LEU A 123 -2.88 11.70 9.17
C LEU A 123 -1.95 12.75 8.55
N ASN A 124 -2.46 13.54 7.60
CA ASN A 124 -1.72 14.66 7.00
C ASN A 124 -1.35 15.74 8.03
N ALA A 125 -2.29 16.12 8.91
CA ALA A 125 -2.05 17.12 9.95
C ALA A 125 -0.95 16.69 10.92
N ALA A 126 -0.77 15.38 11.14
CA ALA A 126 0.31 14.82 11.95
C ALA A 126 1.66 14.72 11.20
N GLY A 127 1.76 15.20 9.96
CA GLY A 127 2.99 15.16 9.18
C GLY A 127 3.37 13.78 8.63
N ILE A 128 2.45 12.81 8.66
CA ILE A 128 2.66 11.48 8.06
C ILE A 128 2.62 11.61 6.54
N GLY A 129 3.66 11.11 5.86
CA GLY A 129 3.70 11.12 4.40
C GLY A 129 2.73 10.08 3.82
N LEU A 130 1.80 10.53 2.95
CA LEU A 130 0.76 9.66 2.42
C LEU A 130 1.01 9.29 0.96
N LEU A 131 1.00 8.00 0.70
CA LEU A 131 1.13 7.37 -0.61
C LEU A 131 -0.12 6.53 -0.89
N SER A 132 -0.46 6.30 -2.15
CA SER A 132 -1.50 5.33 -2.48
C SER A 132 -0.94 4.09 -3.16
N GLN A 133 -1.57 2.96 -2.88
CA GLN A 133 -1.45 1.73 -3.67
C GLN A 133 -2.82 1.36 -4.22
N THR A 134 -2.88 1.14 -5.52
CA THR A 134 -4.10 0.78 -6.24
C THR A 134 -3.83 -0.47 -7.06
N VAL A 135 -4.76 -1.39 -7.12
CA VAL A 135 -4.69 -2.54 -8.03
C VAL A 135 -5.62 -2.27 -9.20
N LEU A 136 -5.16 -2.51 -10.42
CA LEU A 136 -5.99 -2.45 -11.61
C LEU A 136 -6.90 -3.68 -11.64
N LEU A 137 -8.21 -3.45 -11.52
CA LEU A 137 -9.22 -4.49 -11.34
C LEU A 137 -10.29 -4.40 -12.42
N LYS A 138 -10.46 -5.48 -13.18
CA LYS A 138 -11.48 -5.60 -14.22
C LYS A 138 -12.88 -5.40 -13.65
N GLY A 139 -13.67 -4.54 -14.28
CA GLY A 139 -15.03 -4.20 -13.89
C GLY A 139 -15.14 -3.34 -12.64
N VAL A 140 -14.02 -2.78 -12.15
CA VAL A 140 -14.00 -1.90 -10.98
C VAL A 140 -13.38 -0.54 -11.31
N ASN A 141 -12.17 -0.54 -11.84
CA ASN A 141 -11.42 0.67 -12.16
C ASN A 141 -10.59 0.53 -13.45
N ASP A 142 -11.01 -0.34 -14.35
CA ASP A 142 -10.34 -0.62 -15.63
C ASP A 142 -10.79 0.30 -16.77
N ASP A 143 -11.16 1.52 -16.42
CA ASP A 143 -11.47 2.63 -17.33
C ASP A 143 -10.75 3.92 -16.93
N ALA A 144 -10.52 4.80 -17.89
CA ALA A 144 -9.73 6.00 -17.67
C ALA A 144 -10.44 7.03 -16.78
N ASP A 145 -11.75 7.15 -16.87
CA ASP A 145 -12.53 8.14 -16.10
C ASP A 145 -12.52 7.80 -14.61
N THR A 146 -12.70 6.53 -14.28
CA THR A 146 -12.62 6.04 -12.88
C THR A 146 -11.22 6.23 -12.30
N LEU A 147 -10.16 5.87 -13.04
CA LEU A 147 -8.79 6.04 -12.58
C LEU A 147 -8.42 7.53 -12.46
N GLU A 148 -8.77 8.37 -13.44
CA GLU A 148 -8.56 9.82 -13.36
C GLU A 148 -9.25 10.39 -12.11
N GLY A 149 -10.53 10.05 -11.90
CA GLY A 149 -11.29 10.50 -10.74
C GLY A 149 -10.64 10.08 -9.43
N LEU A 150 -10.13 8.84 -9.34
CA LEU A 150 -9.41 8.36 -8.15
C LEU A 150 -8.12 9.14 -7.93
N MET A 151 -7.29 9.28 -8.96
CA MET A 151 -5.97 9.93 -8.82
C MET A 151 -6.09 11.41 -8.46
N ARG A 152 -7.05 12.13 -9.03
CA ARG A 152 -7.36 13.52 -8.65
C ARG A 152 -7.81 13.61 -7.19
N ALA A 153 -8.77 12.77 -6.80
CA ALA A 153 -9.31 12.75 -5.44
C ALA A 153 -8.24 12.41 -4.38
N LEU A 154 -7.26 11.55 -4.71
CA LEU A 154 -6.12 11.24 -3.85
C LEU A 154 -5.24 12.48 -3.65
N VAL A 155 -4.85 13.16 -4.73
CA VAL A 155 -4.02 14.38 -4.65
C VAL A 155 -4.73 15.48 -3.87
N GLU A 156 -6.03 15.69 -4.09
CA GLU A 156 -6.86 16.63 -3.33
C GLU A 156 -6.87 16.31 -1.82
N CYS A 157 -6.77 15.02 -1.45
CA CYS A 157 -6.65 14.58 -0.07
C CYS A 157 -5.20 14.65 0.47
N GLY A 158 -4.22 15.14 -0.29
CA GLY A 158 -2.81 15.15 0.10
C GLY A 158 -2.14 13.78 0.05
N VAL A 159 -2.67 12.85 -0.73
CA VAL A 159 -2.11 11.50 -0.93
C VAL A 159 -1.44 11.46 -2.30
N LYS A 160 -0.14 11.11 -2.35
CA LYS A 160 0.57 10.93 -3.62
C LYS A 160 0.20 9.60 -4.24
N PRO A 161 -0.41 9.54 -5.45
CA PRO A 161 -0.51 8.32 -6.23
C PRO A 161 0.88 7.70 -6.42
N TYR A 162 1.08 6.49 -5.90
CA TYR A 162 2.40 5.86 -5.88
C TYR A 162 2.46 4.70 -6.86
N TYR A 163 1.76 3.61 -6.56
CA TYR A 163 1.70 2.45 -7.46
C TYR A 163 0.29 2.16 -7.94
N LEU A 164 0.17 1.87 -9.24
CA LEU A 164 -0.90 1.10 -9.83
C LEU A 164 -0.35 -0.31 -10.09
N HIS A 165 -0.78 -1.29 -9.30
CA HIS A 165 -0.34 -2.68 -9.45
C HIS A 165 -1.15 -3.38 -10.54
N HIS A 166 -0.47 -4.11 -11.40
CA HIS A 166 -1.12 -5.15 -12.19
C HIS A 166 -1.60 -6.27 -11.26
N GLY A 167 -2.74 -6.89 -11.57
CA GLY A 167 -3.31 -7.94 -10.72
C GLY A 167 -2.44 -9.20 -10.68
N ASP A 168 -2.08 -9.63 -9.47
CA ASP A 168 -1.28 -10.83 -9.24
C ASP A 168 -1.98 -12.12 -9.70
N LEU A 169 -1.17 -13.19 -9.95
CA LEU A 169 -1.66 -14.52 -10.31
C LEU A 169 -2.17 -15.32 -9.08
N ALA A 170 -2.77 -14.64 -8.11
CA ALA A 170 -3.30 -15.29 -6.92
C ALA A 170 -4.53 -16.17 -7.24
N PRO A 171 -4.67 -17.33 -6.60
CA PRO A 171 -5.84 -18.20 -6.77
C PRO A 171 -7.15 -17.44 -6.50
N GLY A 172 -8.17 -17.70 -7.34
CA GLY A 172 -9.50 -17.09 -7.21
C GLY A 172 -9.59 -15.60 -7.56
N THR A 173 -8.55 -14.98 -8.14
CA THR A 173 -8.55 -13.56 -8.56
C THR A 173 -8.60 -13.36 -10.06
N SER A 174 -8.60 -14.43 -10.87
CA SER A 174 -8.50 -14.38 -12.32
C SER A 174 -9.57 -13.51 -13.00
N HIS A 175 -10.79 -13.52 -12.46
CA HIS A 175 -11.92 -12.74 -12.97
C HIS A 175 -11.77 -11.23 -12.79
N LEU A 176 -10.86 -10.78 -11.91
CA LEU A 176 -10.55 -9.38 -11.64
C LEU A 176 -9.32 -8.87 -12.41
N ARG A 177 -8.61 -9.74 -13.13
CA ARG A 177 -7.41 -9.34 -13.87
C ARG A 177 -7.74 -8.73 -15.22
N THR A 178 -6.98 -7.70 -15.56
CA THR A 178 -6.97 -7.08 -16.89
C THR A 178 -5.77 -7.58 -17.70
N PRO A 179 -5.83 -7.60 -19.04
CA PRO A 179 -4.62 -7.81 -19.85
C PRO A 179 -3.62 -6.66 -19.71
N ILE A 180 -2.33 -6.95 -19.75
CA ILE A 180 -1.26 -5.93 -19.71
C ILE A 180 -1.43 -4.86 -20.81
N PRO A 181 -1.74 -5.20 -22.07
CA PRO A 181 -1.96 -4.18 -23.09
C PRO A 181 -3.05 -3.18 -22.75
N GLN A 182 -4.13 -3.60 -22.07
CA GLN A 182 -5.19 -2.71 -21.59
C GLN A 182 -4.65 -1.74 -20.52
N GLY A 183 -3.90 -2.24 -19.53
CA GLY A 183 -3.28 -1.39 -18.52
C GLY A 183 -2.31 -0.36 -19.12
N LYS A 184 -1.49 -0.78 -20.11
CA LYS A 184 -0.61 0.14 -20.86
C LYS A 184 -1.41 1.22 -21.61
N ALA A 185 -2.53 0.86 -22.23
CA ALA A 185 -3.40 1.81 -22.93
C ALA A 185 -4.01 2.83 -21.96
N LEU A 186 -4.51 2.36 -20.80
CA LEU A 186 -5.03 3.22 -19.74
C LEU A 186 -3.97 4.21 -19.23
N MET A 187 -2.75 3.75 -18.98
CA MET A 187 -1.68 4.63 -18.52
C MET A 187 -1.29 5.69 -19.58
N ARG A 188 -1.27 5.33 -20.87
CA ARG A 188 -1.05 6.32 -21.94
C ARG A 188 -2.15 7.38 -21.93
N GLU A 189 -3.41 6.97 -21.79
CA GLU A 189 -4.54 7.88 -21.73
C GLU A 189 -4.47 8.78 -20.48
N LEU A 190 -4.19 8.23 -19.31
CA LEU A 190 -4.04 9.00 -18.06
C LEU A 190 -2.95 10.08 -18.18
N ARG A 191 -1.86 9.82 -18.90
CA ARG A 191 -0.80 10.81 -19.13
C ARG A 191 -1.28 12.04 -19.92
N THR A 192 -2.29 11.92 -20.76
CA THR A 192 -2.87 13.05 -21.47
C THR A 192 -3.86 13.84 -20.63
N ARG A 193 -4.36 13.25 -19.52
CA ARG A 193 -5.42 13.82 -18.69
C ARG A 193 -4.93 14.37 -17.35
N LEU A 194 -3.81 13.86 -16.84
CA LEU A 194 -3.31 14.12 -15.50
C LEU A 194 -1.92 14.77 -15.53
N SER A 195 -1.67 15.66 -14.56
CA SER A 195 -0.32 16.15 -14.29
C SER A 195 0.55 15.06 -13.63
N GLY A 196 1.87 15.20 -13.71
CA GLY A 196 2.81 14.22 -13.15
C GLY A 196 2.63 13.95 -11.66
N VAL A 197 2.12 14.91 -10.88
CA VAL A 197 1.86 14.71 -9.44
C VAL A 197 0.75 13.69 -9.20
N ALA A 198 -0.21 13.56 -10.14
CA ALA A 198 -1.34 12.65 -10.05
C ALA A 198 -1.11 11.30 -10.77
N LEU A 199 0.02 11.13 -11.46
CA LEU A 199 0.32 9.88 -12.15
C LEU A 199 0.96 8.86 -11.19
N PRO A 200 0.41 7.62 -11.08
CA PRO A 200 1.07 6.51 -10.42
C PRO A 200 2.09 5.83 -11.36
N THR A 201 3.01 5.06 -10.79
CA THR A 201 3.83 4.12 -11.57
C THR A 201 3.07 2.80 -11.73
N TYR A 202 2.87 2.35 -12.97
CA TYR A 202 2.21 1.07 -13.24
C TYR A 202 3.23 -0.06 -13.15
N VAL A 203 3.02 -1.00 -12.23
CA VAL A 203 4.02 -2.02 -11.87
C VAL A 203 3.44 -3.43 -11.88
N LEU A 204 4.32 -4.40 -12.19
CA LEU A 204 4.12 -5.82 -12.03
C LEU A 204 5.05 -6.34 -10.92
N ASP A 205 4.50 -7.08 -9.97
CA ASP A 205 5.27 -7.84 -9.00
C ASP A 205 5.77 -9.14 -9.64
N ILE A 206 7.10 -9.29 -9.72
CA ILE A 206 7.70 -10.50 -10.31
C ILE A 206 7.83 -11.57 -9.23
N PRO A 207 7.22 -12.78 -9.42
CA PRO A 207 7.34 -13.88 -8.50
C PRO A 207 8.80 -14.28 -8.24
N GLY A 208 9.09 -14.80 -7.04
CA GLY A 208 10.44 -15.25 -6.69
C GLY A 208 11.33 -14.18 -6.05
N GLY A 209 10.76 -13.04 -5.64
CA GLY A 209 11.53 -12.00 -4.95
C GLY A 209 12.30 -11.05 -5.86
N HIS A 210 12.03 -11.08 -7.16
CA HIS A 210 12.68 -10.21 -8.16
C HIS A 210 12.20 -8.75 -8.14
N GLY A 211 11.32 -8.40 -7.21
CA GLY A 211 10.84 -7.03 -7.01
C GLY A 211 9.75 -6.61 -7.98
N LYS A 212 9.58 -5.30 -8.10
CA LYS A 212 8.59 -4.66 -8.98
C LYS A 212 9.24 -4.14 -10.25
N VAL A 213 8.61 -4.43 -11.39
CA VAL A 213 9.05 -3.93 -12.70
C VAL A 213 8.00 -2.96 -13.21
N GLU A 214 8.45 -1.80 -13.71
CA GLU A 214 7.57 -0.86 -14.40
C GLU A 214 7.14 -1.44 -15.75
N ILE A 215 5.83 -1.61 -15.93
CA ILE A 215 5.28 -2.32 -17.09
C ILE A 215 5.49 -1.54 -18.40
N GLU A 216 5.50 -0.22 -18.33
CA GLU A 216 5.55 0.60 -19.55
C GLU A 216 6.90 0.55 -20.26
N ALA A 217 7.99 0.38 -19.52
CA ALA A 217 9.34 0.45 -20.07
C ALA A 217 9.84 -0.90 -20.64
N ASN A 218 9.61 -2.01 -19.93
CA ASN A 218 10.43 -3.21 -20.14
C ASN A 218 9.69 -4.54 -20.06
N VAL A 219 8.36 -4.58 -20.11
CA VAL A 219 7.62 -5.84 -20.00
C VAL A 219 7.01 -6.25 -21.34
N THR A 220 7.43 -7.39 -21.87
CA THR A 220 6.80 -8.06 -23.00
C THR A 220 5.92 -9.18 -22.46
N ASP A 221 4.63 -9.15 -22.80
CA ASP A 221 3.70 -10.25 -22.49
C ASP A 221 4.04 -11.46 -23.37
N LEU A 222 4.53 -12.53 -22.75
CA LEU A 222 4.84 -13.80 -23.41
C LEU A 222 3.63 -14.75 -23.47
N GLY A 223 2.46 -14.32 -22.98
CA GLY A 223 1.24 -15.12 -22.88
C GLY A 223 1.24 -16.05 -21.65
N ASN A 224 0.06 -16.60 -21.32
CA ASN A 224 -0.15 -17.53 -20.18
C ASN A 224 0.36 -17.01 -18.82
N GLY A 225 0.33 -15.70 -18.62
CA GLY A 225 0.80 -15.06 -17.40
C GLY A 225 2.32 -15.05 -17.22
N ARG A 226 3.08 -15.26 -18.29
CA ARG A 226 4.55 -15.09 -18.32
C ARG A 226 4.88 -13.75 -18.96
N PHE A 227 5.93 -13.11 -18.41
CA PHE A 227 6.38 -11.78 -18.80
C PHE A 227 7.89 -11.74 -18.98
#